data_a3a99a274e2029588c72ee3d119442ce
#
_entry.id   a3a99a274e2029588c72ee3d119442ce
#
_cell.length_a   1.000
_cell.length_b   1.000
_cell.length_c   1.000
_cell.angle_alpha   90.00
_cell.angle_beta   90.00
_cell.angle_gamma   90.00
#
_symmetry.space_group_name_H-M   'P 1'
#
loop_
_entity.id
_entity.type
_entity.pdbx_description
1 polymer ?
#
loop_
_entity_poly.entity_id
_entity_poly.type
_entity_poly.pdbx_seq_one_letter_code
_entity_poly.pdbx_strand_id
1 'polypeptide(L)'
;MKAFVLALVAGLTLTTTAVNQTPATAGPLFDKFFAAETPADAEALADQFAPLNPDVVIERLKQGRTYLDEKRGEFSLRWKSKSGPYFNNVVDVPADYDPAQKMMLRVQLHGGIGRPSPNVQAPGRTPGAGNNRIAGERQIYLQPSGWNAAQWWDDEQVDNILRAVDALKRKYNIDESKIYLTGISDGGTGTYFMALAEPNLWSAYLPLNGSLAVLRNPDTGAATEMYGNNLINAPLYVVNGENDPLYPVAQVEPHMAWLKKMGVTVVFRPQPGAEHNTAWWPTERAPYEQFVHQHPRAAYPQSLSWETQRVDRFNRNRWLIINELRADASRSSELTDLGFFRHTKRSGRVDIRRSGNTFDALVRDVASFTLLLSPDAIDFAKPVTVTVNGKPVFTGVAMKDPVTLMRWAARDNDRTALYAAELKIKVP
;
A
#
# COMPACT_ATOMS: atom_id res chain seq x y z
N MET A 1 -22.61 73.64 15.46
CA MET A 1 -22.47 72.63 16.59
C MET A 1 -23.00 71.31 16.08
N LYS A 2 -22.11 70.40 15.71
CA LYS A 2 -22.47 69.03 15.32
C LYS A 2 -21.87 68.07 16.38
N ALA A 3 -22.75 67.38 17.06
CA ALA A 3 -22.36 66.39 18.09
C ALA A 3 -21.97 65.09 17.40
N PHE A 4 -20.78 64.59 17.70
CA PHE A 4 -20.31 63.23 17.38
C PHE A 4 -20.76 62.26 18.48
N VAL A 5 -21.53 61.25 18.09
CA VAL A 5 -21.86 60.13 18.94
C VAL A 5 -20.84 59.03 18.69
N LEU A 6 -20.06 58.71 19.72
CA LEU A 6 -19.10 57.60 19.74
C LEU A 6 -19.85 56.33 20.17
N ALA A 7 -20.00 55.38 19.26
CA ALA A 7 -20.53 54.05 19.61
C ALA A 7 -19.38 53.12 20.06
N LEU A 8 -19.42 52.72 21.31
CA LEU A 8 -18.49 51.70 21.88
C LEU A 8 -18.99 50.34 21.47
N VAL A 9 -18.26 49.65 20.61
CA VAL A 9 -18.49 48.21 20.31
C VAL A 9 -17.68 47.40 21.31
N ALA A 10 -18.34 46.79 22.31
CA ALA A 10 -17.72 45.81 23.21
C ALA A 10 -17.59 44.48 22.46
N GLY A 11 -16.38 44.13 22.06
CA GLY A 11 -16.06 42.81 21.52
C GLY A 11 -16.00 41.78 22.64
N LEU A 12 -16.98 40.86 22.69
CA LEU A 12 -16.89 39.66 23.47
C LEU A 12 -15.85 38.71 22.82
N THR A 13 -14.67 38.62 23.38
CA THR A 13 -13.73 37.55 23.08
C THR A 13 -14.17 36.30 23.83
N LEU A 14 -14.80 35.37 23.11
CA LEU A 14 -14.98 33.99 23.57
C LEU A 14 -13.62 33.30 23.58
N THR A 15 -12.94 33.27 24.73
CA THR A 15 -11.81 32.39 24.96
C THR A 15 -12.35 30.98 25.15
N THR A 16 -12.31 30.18 24.06
CA THR A 16 -12.46 28.73 24.19
C THR A 16 -11.20 28.20 24.88
N THR A 17 -11.30 27.92 26.17
CA THR A 17 -10.29 27.12 26.87
C THR A 17 -10.31 25.72 26.27
N ALA A 18 -9.34 25.40 25.43
CA ALA A 18 -9.05 24.02 25.06
C ALA A 18 -8.71 23.27 26.35
N VAL A 19 -9.58 22.38 26.77
CA VAL A 19 -9.31 21.47 27.88
C VAL A 19 -8.23 20.51 27.41
N ASN A 20 -6.97 20.79 27.73
CA ASN A 20 -5.87 19.86 27.54
C ASN A 20 -6.12 18.63 28.42
N GLN A 21 -6.79 17.61 27.87
CA GLN A 21 -6.87 16.32 28.55
C GLN A 21 -5.47 15.74 28.69
N THR A 22 -5.10 15.38 29.90
CA THR A 22 -3.83 14.76 30.21
C THR A 22 -3.76 13.33 29.63
N PRO A 23 -2.56 12.79 29.31
CA PRO A 23 -2.40 11.45 28.77
C PRO A 23 -3.10 10.33 29.54
N ALA A 24 -3.24 10.47 30.88
CA ALA A 24 -3.90 9.52 31.76
C ALA A 24 -5.41 9.35 31.48
N THR A 25 -6.09 10.39 30.98
CA THR A 25 -7.54 10.35 30.69
C THR A 25 -7.84 9.81 29.29
N ALA A 26 -6.85 9.78 28.39
CA ALA A 26 -6.98 9.27 27.02
C ALA A 26 -6.74 7.76 26.90
N GLY A 27 -6.13 7.11 27.91
CA GLY A 27 -5.77 5.68 27.88
C GLY A 27 -6.93 4.77 27.44
N PRO A 28 -8.09 4.80 28.10
CA PRO A 28 -9.22 3.94 27.75
C PRO A 28 -9.75 4.14 26.32
N LEU A 29 -9.60 5.35 25.75
CA LEU A 29 -10.01 5.61 24.38
C LEU A 29 -9.04 4.97 23.37
N PHE A 30 -7.73 5.06 23.61
CA PHE A 30 -6.73 4.33 22.81
C PHE A 30 -6.90 2.82 22.93
N ASP A 31 -7.21 2.30 24.13
CA ASP A 31 -7.45 0.87 24.31
C ASP A 31 -8.63 0.39 23.46
N LYS A 32 -9.75 1.15 23.42
CA LYS A 32 -10.88 0.87 22.52
C LYS A 32 -10.46 0.92 21.06
N PHE A 33 -9.68 1.93 20.66
CA PHE A 33 -9.20 2.07 19.29
C PHE A 33 -8.33 0.87 18.86
N PHE A 34 -7.40 0.47 19.71
CA PHE A 34 -6.53 -0.67 19.40
C PHE A 34 -7.25 -2.03 19.51
N ALA A 35 -8.32 -2.13 20.28
CA ALA A 35 -9.15 -3.33 20.37
C ALA A 35 -10.13 -3.48 19.19
N ALA A 36 -10.32 -2.45 18.38
CA ALA A 36 -11.20 -2.51 17.21
C ALA A 36 -10.79 -3.64 16.26
N GLU A 37 -11.75 -4.43 15.78
CA GLU A 37 -11.50 -5.61 14.94
C GLU A 37 -11.32 -5.26 13.47
N THR A 38 -11.90 -4.14 13.02
CA THR A 38 -11.83 -3.69 11.63
C THR A 38 -11.37 -2.23 11.53
N PRO A 39 -10.85 -1.81 10.35
CA PRO A 39 -10.56 -0.40 10.10
C PRO A 39 -11.77 0.51 10.31
N ALA A 40 -12.96 0.07 9.91
CA ALA A 40 -14.20 0.84 10.06
C ALA A 40 -14.59 1.06 11.53
N ASP A 41 -14.46 0.02 12.38
CA ASP A 41 -14.72 0.13 13.81
C ASP A 41 -13.74 1.10 14.48
N ALA A 42 -12.47 1.06 14.11
CA ALA A 42 -11.45 1.98 14.60
C ALA A 42 -11.73 3.42 14.11
N GLU A 43 -12.06 3.62 12.84
CA GLU A 43 -12.36 4.94 12.25
C GLU A 43 -13.57 5.59 12.89
N ALA A 44 -14.59 4.82 13.29
CA ALA A 44 -15.78 5.31 13.99
C ALA A 44 -15.47 5.98 15.36
N LEU A 45 -14.30 5.70 15.92
CA LEU A 45 -13.84 6.31 17.17
C LEU A 45 -13.07 7.62 16.96
N ALA A 46 -12.67 7.94 15.72
CA ALA A 46 -11.72 9.02 15.44
C ALA A 46 -12.17 10.39 15.99
N ASP A 47 -13.45 10.75 15.85
CA ASP A 47 -13.97 12.05 16.28
C ASP A 47 -13.89 12.25 17.82
N GLN A 48 -13.82 11.17 18.59
CA GLN A 48 -13.65 11.24 20.05
C GLN A 48 -12.26 11.74 20.47
N PHE A 49 -11.29 11.73 19.56
CA PHE A 49 -9.93 12.22 19.79
C PHE A 49 -9.77 13.72 19.55
N ALA A 50 -10.79 14.43 19.02
CA ALA A 50 -10.75 15.86 18.71
C ALA A 50 -10.20 16.76 19.85
N PRO A 51 -10.51 16.52 21.16
CA PRO A 51 -10.01 17.37 22.24
C PRO A 51 -8.55 17.08 22.65
N LEU A 52 -7.90 16.05 22.09
CA LEU A 52 -6.55 15.67 22.49
C LEU A 52 -5.48 16.49 21.77
N ASN A 53 -4.33 16.65 22.43
CA ASN A 53 -3.17 17.23 21.80
C ASN A 53 -2.64 16.25 20.71
N PRO A 54 -2.49 16.70 19.44
CA PRO A 54 -2.07 15.82 18.36
C PRO A 54 -0.68 15.21 18.56
N ASP A 55 0.25 15.87 19.27
CA ASP A 55 1.58 15.32 19.56
C ASP A 55 1.49 14.13 20.54
N VAL A 56 0.59 14.19 21.51
CA VAL A 56 0.30 13.06 22.40
C VAL A 56 -0.29 11.88 21.61
N VAL A 57 -1.18 12.18 20.66
CA VAL A 57 -1.77 11.15 19.79
C VAL A 57 -0.69 10.50 18.93
N ILE A 58 0.19 11.28 18.31
CA ILE A 58 1.30 10.78 17.49
C ILE A 58 2.19 9.83 18.29
N GLU A 59 2.64 10.26 19.47
CA GLU A 59 3.51 9.43 20.30
C GLU A 59 2.84 8.12 20.72
N ARG A 60 1.56 8.16 21.07
CA ARG A 60 0.81 6.96 21.45
C ARG A 60 0.58 6.01 20.26
N LEU A 61 0.32 6.53 19.05
CA LEU A 61 0.20 5.75 17.83
C LEU A 61 1.53 5.10 17.44
N LYS A 62 2.67 5.79 17.59
CA LYS A 62 4.02 5.23 17.35
C LYS A 62 4.34 4.06 18.28
N GLN A 63 3.93 4.13 19.54
CA GLN A 63 4.06 3.01 20.49
C GLN A 63 3.23 1.81 20.03
N GLY A 64 2.08 2.06 19.42
CA GLY A 64 1.17 1.03 18.93
C GLY A 64 0.41 0.32 20.06
N ARG A 65 -0.15 -0.81 19.73
CA ARG A 65 -0.89 -1.67 20.66
C ARG A 65 0.05 -2.57 21.47
N THR A 66 -0.42 -3.05 22.61
CA THR A 66 0.23 -4.15 23.32
C THR A 66 -0.15 -5.47 22.61
N TYR A 67 0.85 -6.20 22.17
CA TYR A 67 0.64 -7.50 21.55
C TYR A 67 0.64 -8.58 22.62
N LEU A 68 -0.33 -9.49 22.52
CA LEU A 68 -0.48 -10.60 23.44
C LEU A 68 0.19 -11.86 22.87
N ASP A 69 0.24 -12.91 23.67
CA ASP A 69 0.66 -14.23 23.20
C ASP A 69 -0.47 -14.81 22.34
N GLU A 70 -0.24 -14.89 21.04
CA GLU A 70 -1.19 -15.30 20.02
C GLU A 70 -0.83 -16.69 19.46
N LYS A 71 -1.74 -17.29 18.72
CA LYS A 71 -1.58 -18.60 18.09
C LYS A 71 -0.31 -18.68 17.25
N ARG A 72 0.49 -19.74 17.44
CA ARG A 72 1.67 -20.08 16.63
C ARG A 72 1.39 -21.27 15.73
N GLY A 73 2.30 -21.53 14.78
CA GLY A 73 2.15 -22.57 13.77
C GLY A 73 1.13 -22.21 12.70
N GLU A 74 0.67 -23.21 11.97
CA GLU A 74 -0.23 -23.03 10.84
C GLU A 74 -1.70 -22.91 11.27
N PHE A 75 -2.40 -21.94 10.71
CA PHE A 75 -3.85 -21.76 10.82
C PHE A 75 -4.39 -20.98 9.63
N SER A 76 -5.71 -20.81 9.54
CA SER A 76 -6.34 -20.07 8.44
C SER A 76 -7.23 -18.95 8.94
N LEU A 77 -7.12 -17.80 8.25
CA LEU A 77 -8.12 -16.73 8.29
C LEU A 77 -9.11 -16.97 7.16
N ARG A 78 -10.41 -17.03 7.48
CA ARG A 78 -11.44 -17.40 6.50
C ARG A 78 -12.60 -16.43 6.49
N TRP A 79 -13.02 -16.04 5.29
CA TRP A 79 -14.26 -15.29 5.06
C TRP A 79 -14.83 -15.60 3.68
N LYS A 80 -16.12 -15.41 3.53
CA LYS A 80 -16.85 -15.75 2.32
C LYS A 80 -16.57 -14.72 1.22
N SER A 81 -16.34 -15.19 0.00
CA SER A 81 -16.27 -14.34 -1.20
C SER A 81 -17.67 -14.00 -1.72
N LYS A 82 -17.76 -12.97 -2.55
CA LYS A 82 -19.01 -12.59 -3.25
C LYS A 82 -19.50 -13.70 -4.18
N SER A 83 -18.59 -14.46 -4.78
CA SER A 83 -18.91 -15.58 -5.67
C SER A 83 -19.34 -16.85 -4.92
N GLY A 84 -19.29 -16.87 -3.58
CA GLY A 84 -19.78 -17.95 -2.72
C GLY A 84 -18.71 -18.79 -2.02
N PRO A 85 -17.61 -19.22 -2.64
CA PRO A 85 -16.50 -19.92 -1.97
C PRO A 85 -15.86 -19.09 -0.87
N TYR A 86 -15.18 -19.76 0.07
CA TYR A 86 -14.42 -19.07 1.11
C TYR A 86 -13.01 -18.75 0.63
N PHE A 87 -12.56 -17.51 0.85
CA PHE A 87 -11.14 -17.24 0.92
C PHE A 87 -10.55 -18.00 2.09
N ASN A 88 -9.47 -18.69 1.83
CA ASN A 88 -8.72 -19.43 2.82
C ASN A 88 -7.29 -18.90 2.84
N ASN A 89 -7.01 -18.01 3.78
CA ASN A 89 -5.72 -17.35 3.90
C ASN A 89 -4.92 -18.10 4.96
N VAL A 90 -3.98 -18.94 4.53
CA VAL A 90 -3.14 -19.72 5.43
C VAL A 90 -2.07 -18.83 6.02
N VAL A 91 -1.96 -18.87 7.33
CA VAL A 91 -0.95 -18.15 8.12
C VAL A 91 -0.04 -19.18 8.76
N ASP A 92 1.25 -18.92 8.77
CA ASP A 92 2.21 -19.70 9.56
C ASP A 92 3.06 -18.74 10.39
N VAL A 93 2.94 -18.87 11.72
CA VAL A 93 3.66 -18.07 12.71
C VAL A 93 4.75 -18.95 13.33
N PRO A 94 6.01 -18.49 13.39
CA PRO A 94 7.09 -19.25 14.00
C PRO A 94 6.77 -19.69 15.44
N ALA A 95 7.20 -20.91 15.82
CA ALA A 95 6.96 -21.46 17.15
C ALA A 95 7.59 -20.60 18.28
N ASP A 96 8.66 -19.89 17.96
CA ASP A 96 9.40 -19.00 18.84
C ASP A 96 9.01 -17.51 18.65
N TYR A 97 7.80 -17.23 18.12
CA TYR A 97 7.30 -15.87 18.03
C TYR A 97 7.29 -15.18 19.41
N ASP A 98 7.85 -13.98 19.45
CA ASP A 98 7.88 -13.13 20.65
C ASP A 98 7.08 -11.84 20.35
N PRO A 99 5.96 -11.58 21.06
CA PRO A 99 5.14 -10.39 20.83
C PRO A 99 5.86 -9.06 21.15
N ALA A 100 6.94 -9.11 21.94
CA ALA A 100 7.76 -7.91 22.22
C ALA A 100 8.67 -7.52 21.05
N GLN A 101 8.90 -8.41 20.09
CA GLN A 101 9.78 -8.19 18.96
C GLN A 101 9.00 -8.05 17.66
N LYS A 102 9.37 -7.04 16.85
CA LYS A 102 8.82 -6.87 15.51
C LYS A 102 9.29 -7.99 14.58
N MET A 103 8.38 -8.52 13.75
CA MET A 103 8.65 -9.58 12.81
C MET A 103 8.25 -9.20 11.38
N MET A 104 9.03 -9.63 10.40
CA MET A 104 8.69 -9.47 8.98
C MET A 104 7.45 -10.29 8.62
N LEU A 105 6.70 -9.81 7.64
CA LEU A 105 5.58 -10.53 7.03
C LEU A 105 5.87 -10.79 5.55
N ARG A 106 5.82 -12.06 5.14
CA ARG A 106 5.84 -12.47 3.74
C ARG A 106 4.44 -12.87 3.30
N VAL A 107 3.91 -12.17 2.32
CA VAL A 107 2.69 -12.57 1.62
C VAL A 107 3.10 -13.28 0.32
N GLN A 108 2.68 -14.53 0.17
CA GLN A 108 3.03 -15.35 -0.97
C GLN A 108 1.80 -15.77 -1.77
N LEU A 109 1.72 -15.34 -3.01
CA LEU A 109 0.67 -15.68 -3.96
C LEU A 109 1.04 -16.95 -4.73
N HIS A 110 0.13 -17.93 -4.78
CA HIS A 110 0.36 -19.18 -5.51
C HIS A 110 0.04 -19.05 -7.00
N GLY A 111 0.57 -19.96 -7.81
CA GLY A 111 0.24 -20.10 -9.23
C GLY A 111 -1.02 -20.91 -9.49
N GLY A 112 -1.41 -21.05 -10.78
CA GLY A 112 -2.49 -21.95 -11.20
C GLY A 112 -3.88 -21.50 -10.81
N ILE A 113 -4.18 -20.20 -10.83
CA ILE A 113 -5.50 -19.63 -10.48
C ILE A 113 -6.54 -19.75 -11.58
N GLY A 114 -6.20 -20.21 -12.78
CA GLY A 114 -7.15 -20.47 -13.87
C GLY A 114 -8.14 -21.63 -13.60
N ARG A 115 -8.07 -22.25 -12.43
CA ARG A 115 -8.92 -23.37 -12.01
C ARG A 115 -10.06 -22.90 -11.11
N PRO A 116 -11.21 -23.63 -11.06
CA PRO A 116 -12.26 -23.36 -10.09
C PRO A 116 -11.75 -23.38 -8.65
N SER A 117 -12.46 -22.66 -7.77
CA SER A 117 -12.17 -22.72 -6.33
C SER A 117 -12.16 -24.20 -5.89
N PRO A 118 -11.14 -24.64 -5.20
CA PRO A 118 -11.18 -25.97 -4.60
C PRO A 118 -12.35 -26.02 -3.60
N ASN A 119 -13.05 -27.14 -3.59
CA ASN A 119 -14.17 -27.35 -2.68
C ASN A 119 -13.62 -27.43 -1.23
N VAL A 120 -13.59 -26.31 -0.52
CA VAL A 120 -12.92 -26.13 0.78
C VAL A 120 -13.73 -26.74 1.93
N GLN A 121 -14.67 -27.63 1.66
CA GLN A 121 -15.40 -28.37 2.69
C GLN A 121 -14.61 -29.59 3.23
N ALA A 122 -13.51 -29.97 2.59
CA ALA A 122 -12.66 -31.04 3.09
C ALA A 122 -11.71 -30.48 4.18
N PRO A 123 -11.82 -30.94 5.44
CA PRO A 123 -10.84 -30.57 6.45
C PRO A 123 -9.47 -31.16 6.08
N GLY A 124 -8.44 -30.35 6.06
CA GLY A 124 -7.05 -30.83 6.07
C GLY A 124 -6.22 -30.65 4.80
N ARG A 125 -6.74 -30.11 3.70
CA ARG A 125 -5.89 -29.72 2.56
C ARG A 125 -6.28 -28.36 2.02
N THR A 126 -5.46 -27.40 2.30
CA THR A 126 -5.51 -26.10 1.59
C THR A 126 -4.82 -26.29 0.26
N PRO A 127 -5.50 -26.16 -0.88
CA PRO A 127 -4.84 -26.17 -2.17
C PRO A 127 -3.86 -25.00 -2.23
N GLY A 128 -2.61 -25.31 -2.44
CA GLY A 128 -1.54 -24.34 -2.65
C GLY A 128 -0.66 -23.99 -1.42
N ALA A 129 -1.13 -24.23 -0.20
CA ALA A 129 -0.36 -23.82 0.99
C ALA A 129 0.85 -24.74 1.29
N GLY A 130 0.76 -26.03 1.01
CA GLY A 130 1.80 -26.98 1.46
C GLY A 130 2.95 -27.24 0.48
N ASN A 131 2.71 -27.17 -0.83
CA ASN A 131 3.65 -27.69 -1.82
C ASN A 131 4.43 -26.64 -2.60
N ASN A 132 4.05 -25.36 -2.52
CA ASN A 132 4.69 -24.27 -3.27
C ASN A 132 5.23 -23.15 -2.38
N ARG A 133 5.30 -23.36 -1.07
CA ARG A 133 5.89 -22.37 -0.17
C ARG A 133 7.40 -22.31 -0.40
N ILE A 134 7.87 -21.15 -0.75
CA ILE A 134 9.30 -20.87 -0.78
C ILE A 134 9.77 -20.68 0.65
N ALA A 135 10.60 -21.62 1.12
CA ALA A 135 11.21 -21.52 2.43
C ALA A 135 12.19 -20.34 2.46
N GLY A 136 11.96 -19.40 3.36
CA GLY A 136 12.79 -18.22 3.55
C GLY A 136 13.32 -18.16 4.99
N GLU A 137 13.68 -16.96 5.41
CA GLU A 137 14.08 -16.66 6.78
C GLU A 137 12.93 -16.79 7.77
N ARG A 138 13.26 -16.70 9.07
CA ARG A 138 12.30 -16.67 10.17
C ARG A 138 11.42 -15.43 10.08
N GLN A 139 10.14 -15.63 9.78
CA GLN A 139 9.13 -14.57 9.58
C GLN A 139 7.72 -15.14 9.65
N ILE A 140 6.72 -14.30 9.73
CA ILE A 140 5.33 -14.70 9.55
C ILE A 140 5.06 -14.87 8.05
N TYR A 141 4.38 -15.95 7.66
CA TYR A 141 3.92 -16.21 6.30
C TYR A 141 2.42 -16.07 6.21
N LEU A 142 1.96 -15.44 5.13
CA LEU A 142 0.56 -15.37 4.73
C LEU A 142 0.43 -15.89 3.30
N GLN A 143 -0.41 -16.89 3.08
CA GLN A 143 -0.66 -17.50 1.79
C GLN A 143 -2.15 -17.39 1.48
N PRO A 144 -2.60 -16.32 0.80
CA PRO A 144 -3.97 -16.19 0.32
C PRO A 144 -4.30 -17.28 -0.71
N SER A 145 -5.58 -17.65 -0.83
CA SER A 145 -6.07 -18.51 -1.90
C SER A 145 -6.69 -17.70 -3.04
N GLY A 146 -6.35 -18.06 -4.28
CA GLY A 146 -6.90 -17.48 -5.50
C GLY A 146 -7.48 -18.58 -6.41
N TRP A 147 -8.42 -18.22 -7.28
CA TRP A 147 -9.03 -19.11 -8.27
C TRP A 147 -9.58 -18.29 -9.45
N ASN A 148 -10.15 -18.94 -10.47
CA ASN A 148 -10.57 -18.29 -11.71
C ASN A 148 -11.67 -17.22 -11.56
N ALA A 149 -12.49 -17.28 -10.50
CA ALA A 149 -13.48 -16.25 -10.16
C ALA A 149 -13.04 -15.32 -9.03
N ALA A 150 -11.76 -15.36 -8.65
CA ALA A 150 -11.11 -14.46 -7.71
C ALA A 150 -9.58 -14.46 -8.02
N GLN A 151 -9.24 -13.86 -9.13
CA GLN A 151 -7.86 -13.76 -9.61
C GLN A 151 -7.09 -12.70 -8.81
N TRP A 152 -5.76 -12.77 -8.80
CA TRP A 152 -4.91 -11.86 -8.01
C TRP A 152 -5.09 -10.38 -8.36
N TRP A 153 -5.63 -10.07 -9.53
CA TRP A 153 -5.91 -8.73 -10.04
C TRP A 153 -7.38 -8.32 -9.99
N ASP A 154 -8.23 -9.12 -9.34
CA ASP A 154 -9.63 -8.76 -9.09
C ASP A 154 -9.74 -7.88 -7.84
N ASP A 155 -10.61 -6.88 -7.87
CA ASP A 155 -10.83 -5.94 -6.76
C ASP A 155 -11.09 -6.67 -5.43
N GLU A 156 -11.92 -7.72 -5.46
CA GLU A 156 -12.27 -8.48 -4.25
C GLU A 156 -11.06 -9.25 -3.69
N GLN A 157 -10.17 -9.72 -4.56
CA GLN A 157 -8.99 -10.44 -4.14
C GLN A 157 -7.95 -9.49 -3.53
N VAL A 158 -7.83 -8.28 -4.08
CA VAL A 158 -7.03 -7.24 -3.44
C VAL A 158 -7.56 -6.95 -2.03
N ASP A 159 -8.88 -6.78 -1.87
CA ASP A 159 -9.52 -6.57 -0.56
C ASP A 159 -9.27 -7.75 0.39
N ASN A 160 -9.33 -8.99 -0.12
CA ASN A 160 -9.01 -10.18 0.65
C ASN A 160 -7.58 -10.14 1.21
N ILE A 161 -6.59 -9.83 0.37
CA ILE A 161 -5.17 -9.76 0.77
C ILE A 161 -4.96 -8.67 1.81
N LEU A 162 -5.46 -7.45 1.56
CA LEU A 162 -5.33 -6.31 2.47
C LEU A 162 -6.00 -6.58 3.82
N ARG A 163 -7.21 -7.17 3.82
CA ARG A 163 -7.91 -7.59 5.03
C ARG A 163 -7.13 -8.63 5.83
N ALA A 164 -6.52 -9.61 5.16
CA ALA A 164 -5.73 -10.63 5.85
C ALA A 164 -4.48 -10.03 6.51
N VAL A 165 -3.80 -9.11 5.83
CA VAL A 165 -2.64 -8.41 6.41
C VAL A 165 -3.06 -7.51 7.57
N ASP A 166 -4.18 -6.76 7.46
CA ASP A 166 -4.68 -5.94 8.57
C ASP A 166 -5.02 -6.79 9.81
N ALA A 167 -5.70 -7.93 9.60
CA ALA A 167 -6.02 -8.85 10.69
C ALA A 167 -4.76 -9.39 11.40
N LEU A 168 -3.69 -9.66 10.65
CA LEU A 168 -2.40 -10.06 11.24
C LEU A 168 -1.73 -8.92 11.99
N LYS A 169 -1.71 -7.70 11.46
CA LYS A 169 -1.15 -6.52 12.13
C LYS A 169 -1.87 -6.18 13.44
N ARG A 170 -3.14 -6.57 13.57
CA ARG A 170 -3.91 -6.40 14.82
C ARG A 170 -3.53 -7.40 15.90
N LYS A 171 -2.99 -8.56 15.54
CA LYS A 171 -2.67 -9.65 16.45
C LYS A 171 -1.19 -9.85 16.68
N TYR A 172 -0.39 -9.65 15.68
CA TYR A 172 1.06 -9.90 15.69
C TYR A 172 1.85 -8.62 15.53
N ASN A 173 2.96 -8.50 16.26
CA ASN A 173 3.88 -7.36 16.19
C ASN A 173 4.68 -7.40 14.88
N ILE A 174 4.02 -7.04 13.79
CA ILE A 174 4.62 -6.98 12.46
C ILE A 174 5.39 -5.66 12.32
N ASP A 175 6.57 -5.74 11.70
CA ASP A 175 7.33 -4.58 11.25
C ASP A 175 6.69 -4.04 9.96
N GLU A 176 5.97 -2.94 10.04
CA GLU A 176 5.25 -2.35 8.92
C GLU A 176 6.19 -1.87 7.80
N SER A 177 7.46 -1.68 8.09
CA SER A 177 8.49 -1.39 7.08
C SER A 177 9.00 -2.63 6.34
N LYS A 178 8.61 -3.84 6.79
CA LYS A 178 9.11 -5.12 6.29
C LYS A 178 7.98 -6.09 5.93
N ILE A 179 6.97 -5.58 5.24
CA ILE A 179 5.90 -6.39 4.65
C ILE A 179 6.18 -6.47 3.15
N TYR A 180 6.41 -7.66 2.63
CA TYR A 180 6.72 -7.82 1.22
C TYR A 180 5.88 -8.90 0.54
N LEU A 181 5.72 -8.72 -0.76
CA LEU A 181 4.86 -9.54 -1.60
C LEU A 181 5.71 -10.37 -2.56
N THR A 182 5.48 -11.65 -2.58
CA THR A 182 6.08 -12.57 -3.55
C THR A 182 4.99 -13.42 -4.17
N GLY A 183 5.29 -14.04 -5.30
CA GLY A 183 4.37 -14.98 -5.92
C GLY A 183 5.02 -15.77 -7.04
N ILE A 184 4.45 -16.94 -7.34
CA ILE A 184 4.96 -17.85 -8.36
C ILE A 184 3.94 -17.96 -9.49
N SER A 185 4.38 -17.90 -10.75
CA SER A 185 3.51 -18.04 -11.93
C SER A 185 2.41 -16.96 -11.94
N ASP A 186 1.12 -17.32 -11.93
CA ASP A 186 0.02 -16.35 -11.77
C ASP A 186 0.19 -15.49 -10.50
N GLY A 187 0.75 -16.05 -9.43
CA GLY A 187 1.09 -15.29 -8.23
C GLY A 187 2.19 -14.25 -8.46
N GLY A 188 3.18 -14.57 -9.31
CA GLY A 188 4.18 -13.61 -9.77
C GLY A 188 3.55 -12.47 -10.59
N THR A 189 2.60 -12.81 -11.45
CA THR A 189 1.79 -11.84 -12.19
C THR A 189 0.97 -10.96 -11.23
N GLY A 190 0.33 -11.56 -10.21
CA GLY A 190 -0.39 -10.83 -9.15
C GLY A 190 0.52 -9.90 -8.35
N THR A 191 1.78 -10.30 -8.14
CA THR A 191 2.79 -9.44 -7.48
C THR A 191 3.06 -8.17 -8.29
N TYR A 192 3.18 -8.27 -9.62
CA TYR A 192 3.28 -7.10 -10.49
C TYR A 192 2.02 -6.23 -10.42
N PHE A 193 0.84 -6.85 -10.43
CA PHE A 193 -0.42 -6.10 -10.35
C PHE A 193 -0.49 -5.27 -9.07
N MET A 194 -0.18 -5.85 -7.92
CA MET A 194 -0.19 -5.13 -6.64
C MET A 194 0.82 -3.99 -6.61
N ALA A 195 1.99 -4.15 -7.25
CA ALA A 195 2.97 -3.09 -7.37
C ALA A 195 2.46 -1.91 -8.23
N LEU A 196 1.67 -2.20 -9.25
CA LEU A 196 1.11 -1.21 -10.19
C LEU A 196 -0.15 -0.51 -9.65
N ALA A 197 -0.95 -1.20 -8.80
CA ALA A 197 -2.28 -0.75 -8.40
C ALA A 197 -2.40 -0.40 -6.91
N GLU A 198 -1.73 -1.15 -6.01
CA GLU A 198 -1.87 -0.99 -4.56
C GLU A 198 -0.49 -1.01 -3.86
N PRO A 199 0.30 0.07 -3.95
CA PRO A 199 1.69 0.09 -3.46
C PRO A 199 1.82 0.40 -1.97
N ASN A 200 0.77 0.80 -1.26
CA ASN A 200 0.86 1.51 0.02
C ASN A 200 1.47 0.68 1.15
N LEU A 201 1.25 -0.64 1.12
CA LEU A 201 1.61 -1.55 2.20
C LEU A 201 3.02 -2.14 2.06
N TRP A 202 3.50 -2.34 0.83
CA TRP A 202 4.61 -3.23 0.53
C TRP A 202 5.98 -2.54 0.58
N SER A 203 6.98 -3.28 1.08
CA SER A 203 8.40 -2.88 1.06
C SER A 203 9.08 -3.24 -0.26
N ALA A 204 8.85 -4.47 -0.74
CA ALA A 204 9.41 -4.97 -1.99
C ALA A 204 8.45 -5.98 -2.64
N TYR A 205 8.67 -6.21 -3.93
CA TYR A 205 7.87 -7.12 -4.76
C TYR A 205 8.79 -8.12 -5.45
N LEU A 206 8.47 -9.40 -5.30
CA LEU A 206 9.35 -10.47 -5.75
C LEU A 206 8.57 -11.46 -6.64
N PRO A 207 8.27 -11.08 -7.90
CA PRO A 207 7.61 -11.95 -8.86
C PRO A 207 8.57 -13.05 -9.37
N LEU A 208 8.12 -14.31 -9.26
CA LEU A 208 8.86 -15.50 -9.64
C LEU A 208 8.11 -16.22 -10.77
N ASN A 209 8.78 -16.48 -11.89
CA ASN A 209 8.18 -17.11 -13.08
C ASN A 209 6.83 -16.47 -13.47
N GLY A 210 6.70 -15.16 -13.34
CA GLY A 210 5.50 -14.37 -13.69
C GLY A 210 5.72 -13.52 -14.93
N SER A 211 4.64 -12.95 -15.48
CA SER A 211 4.73 -12.05 -16.62
C SER A 211 3.75 -10.89 -16.53
N LEU A 212 4.24 -9.68 -16.77
CA LEU A 212 3.42 -8.47 -16.95
C LEU A 212 2.43 -8.61 -18.12
N ALA A 213 2.80 -9.36 -19.15
CA ALA A 213 1.99 -9.51 -20.37
C ALA A 213 0.64 -10.18 -20.10
N VAL A 214 0.53 -11.03 -19.08
CA VAL A 214 -0.74 -11.69 -18.69
C VAL A 214 -1.78 -10.67 -18.27
N LEU A 215 -1.39 -9.63 -17.56
CA LEU A 215 -2.31 -8.62 -17.03
C LEU A 215 -3.07 -7.83 -18.11
N ARG A 216 -2.54 -7.81 -19.34
CA ARG A 216 -3.18 -7.12 -20.47
C ARG A 216 -4.09 -8.00 -21.32
N ASN A 217 -4.19 -9.29 -21.00
CA ASN A 217 -5.08 -10.19 -21.73
C ASN A 217 -6.54 -9.67 -21.64
N PRO A 218 -7.25 -9.45 -22.76
CA PRO A 218 -8.59 -8.87 -22.73
C PRO A 218 -9.62 -9.75 -22.04
N ASP A 219 -9.41 -11.07 -21.99
CA ASP A 219 -10.37 -12.03 -21.47
C ASP A 219 -10.09 -12.41 -20.01
N THR A 220 -8.82 -12.48 -19.63
CA THR A 220 -8.40 -13.01 -18.33
C THR A 220 -7.44 -12.06 -17.57
N GLY A 221 -7.10 -10.95 -18.14
CA GLY A 221 -6.22 -9.95 -17.53
C GLY A 221 -6.95 -8.99 -16.59
N ALA A 222 -6.22 -7.98 -16.13
CA ALA A 222 -6.76 -6.98 -15.20
C ALA A 222 -7.79 -6.06 -15.91
N ALA A 223 -8.94 -5.85 -15.26
CA ALA A 223 -9.94 -4.88 -15.72
C ALA A 223 -9.49 -3.42 -15.53
N THR A 224 -8.53 -3.19 -14.63
CA THR A 224 -7.90 -1.89 -14.37
C THR A 224 -6.71 -1.71 -15.29
N GLU A 225 -6.63 -0.55 -15.97
CA GLU A 225 -5.42 -0.20 -16.73
C GLU A 225 -4.25 0.06 -15.78
N MET A 226 -3.07 -0.33 -16.23
CA MET A 226 -1.83 -0.26 -15.47
C MET A 226 -0.86 0.70 -16.14
N TYR A 227 -0.11 1.41 -15.34
CA TYR A 227 0.82 2.45 -15.78
C TYR A 227 2.21 2.12 -15.26
N GLY A 228 3.19 1.97 -16.16
CA GLY A 228 4.56 1.57 -15.80
C GLY A 228 5.24 2.56 -14.86
N ASN A 229 4.89 3.84 -14.96
CA ASN A 229 5.38 4.88 -14.04
C ASN A 229 5.03 4.61 -12.56
N ASN A 230 3.97 3.85 -12.29
CA ASN A 230 3.59 3.48 -10.92
C ASN A 230 4.63 2.57 -10.25
N LEU A 231 5.49 1.91 -11.04
CA LEU A 231 6.56 1.05 -10.52
C LEU A 231 7.82 1.83 -10.07
N ILE A 232 7.92 3.13 -10.30
CA ILE A 232 9.13 3.92 -9.93
C ILE A 232 9.47 3.78 -8.44
N ASN A 233 8.45 3.67 -7.58
CA ASN A 233 8.62 3.50 -6.13
C ASN A 233 8.48 2.04 -5.65
N ALA A 234 8.47 1.07 -6.57
CA ALA A 234 8.28 -0.36 -6.29
C ALA A 234 9.58 -1.14 -6.58
N PRO A 235 10.42 -1.45 -5.58
CA PRO A 235 11.59 -2.30 -5.80
C PRO A 235 11.17 -3.70 -6.21
N LEU A 236 11.71 -4.18 -7.34
CA LEU A 236 11.38 -5.48 -7.95
C LEU A 236 12.58 -6.42 -7.92
N TYR A 237 12.37 -7.64 -7.43
CA TYR A 237 13.29 -8.77 -7.59
C TYR A 237 12.61 -9.85 -8.42
N VAL A 238 13.04 -10.00 -9.65
CA VAL A 238 12.36 -10.81 -10.68
C VAL A 238 13.20 -12.02 -11.03
N VAL A 239 12.62 -13.21 -10.97
CA VAL A 239 13.28 -14.46 -11.35
C VAL A 239 12.44 -15.17 -12.39
N ASN A 240 13.03 -15.54 -13.53
CA ASN A 240 12.40 -16.36 -14.56
C ASN A 240 13.35 -17.43 -15.09
N GLY A 241 12.81 -18.59 -15.42
CA GLY A 241 13.53 -19.66 -16.09
C GLY A 241 13.84 -19.29 -17.55
N GLU A 242 15.06 -19.61 -18.00
CA GLU A 242 15.48 -19.36 -19.40
C GLU A 242 14.57 -20.09 -20.38
N ASN A 243 14.28 -21.36 -20.12
CA ASN A 243 13.50 -22.25 -20.96
C ASN A 243 12.06 -22.42 -20.45
N ASP A 244 11.54 -21.46 -19.67
CA ASP A 244 10.16 -21.49 -19.20
C ASP A 244 9.20 -21.47 -20.40
N PRO A 245 8.38 -22.52 -20.61
CA PRO A 245 7.50 -22.61 -21.77
C PRO A 245 6.35 -21.59 -21.75
N LEU A 246 6.06 -20.99 -20.59
CA LEU A 246 4.99 -19.99 -20.44
C LEU A 246 5.55 -18.56 -20.50
N TYR A 247 6.63 -18.30 -19.79
CA TYR A 247 7.22 -16.96 -19.64
C TYR A 247 8.75 -17.02 -19.77
N PRO A 248 9.28 -17.39 -20.95
CA PRO A 248 10.73 -17.51 -21.15
C PRO A 248 11.44 -16.18 -20.94
N VAL A 249 12.68 -16.23 -20.47
CA VAL A 249 13.52 -15.04 -20.25
C VAL A 249 13.52 -14.12 -21.48
N ALA A 250 13.59 -14.65 -22.69
CA ALA A 250 13.57 -13.86 -23.91
C ALA A 250 12.34 -12.96 -24.07
N GLN A 251 11.21 -13.31 -23.47
CA GLN A 251 10.00 -12.47 -23.46
C GLN A 251 9.96 -11.50 -22.28
N VAL A 252 10.56 -11.86 -21.14
CA VAL A 252 10.50 -11.05 -19.90
C VAL A 252 11.61 -10.00 -19.87
N GLU A 253 12.80 -10.32 -20.34
CA GLU A 253 13.98 -9.45 -20.27
C GLU A 253 13.78 -8.07 -20.93
N PRO A 254 13.17 -7.93 -22.12
CA PRO A 254 12.90 -6.62 -22.71
C PRO A 254 12.06 -5.73 -21.78
N HIS A 255 11.16 -6.32 -21.03
CA HIS A 255 10.33 -5.64 -20.05
C HIS A 255 11.14 -5.11 -18.88
N MET A 256 12.01 -5.93 -18.34
CA MET A 256 12.89 -5.54 -17.25
C MET A 256 13.88 -4.46 -17.68
N ALA A 257 14.40 -4.55 -18.91
CA ALA A 257 15.27 -3.53 -19.48
C ALA A 257 14.53 -2.17 -19.61
N TRP A 258 13.30 -2.20 -20.09
CA TRP A 258 12.47 -0.99 -20.20
C TRP A 258 12.18 -0.37 -18.84
N LEU A 259 11.79 -1.16 -17.83
CA LEU A 259 11.57 -0.69 -16.45
C LEU A 259 12.82 -0.04 -15.86
N LYS A 260 14.00 -0.65 -16.07
CA LYS A 260 15.28 -0.06 -15.64
C LYS A 260 15.55 1.29 -16.32
N LYS A 261 15.26 1.40 -17.62
CA LYS A 261 15.40 2.66 -18.37
C LYS A 261 14.48 3.76 -17.83
N MET A 262 13.31 3.39 -17.31
CA MET A 262 12.37 4.32 -16.65
C MET A 262 12.78 4.73 -15.23
N GLY A 263 13.85 4.14 -14.68
CA GLY A 263 14.32 4.43 -13.32
C GLY A 263 13.71 3.54 -12.24
N VAL A 264 13.00 2.45 -12.61
CA VAL A 264 12.51 1.46 -11.66
C VAL A 264 13.67 0.65 -11.09
N THR A 265 13.69 0.45 -9.78
CA THR A 265 14.66 -0.45 -9.14
C THR A 265 14.30 -1.89 -9.46
N VAL A 266 15.05 -2.52 -10.40
CA VAL A 266 14.81 -3.90 -10.82
C VAL A 266 16.10 -4.71 -10.73
N VAL A 267 16.06 -5.78 -9.94
CA VAL A 267 17.01 -6.89 -10.00
C VAL A 267 16.37 -8.00 -10.81
N PHE A 268 16.89 -8.29 -11.99
CA PHE A 268 16.43 -9.40 -12.84
C PHE A 268 17.42 -10.55 -12.80
N ARG A 269 16.93 -11.75 -12.51
CA ARG A 269 17.69 -12.99 -12.28
C ARG A 269 17.24 -14.08 -13.26
N PRO A 270 17.68 -14.08 -14.51
CA PRO A 270 17.50 -15.21 -15.41
C PRO A 270 18.12 -16.48 -14.81
N GLN A 271 17.39 -17.58 -14.86
CA GLN A 271 17.88 -18.88 -14.39
C GLN A 271 18.24 -19.76 -15.58
N PRO A 272 19.54 -19.96 -15.86
CA PRO A 272 19.99 -20.70 -17.03
C PRO A 272 19.43 -22.13 -17.06
N GLY A 273 18.91 -22.55 -18.22
CA GLY A 273 18.36 -23.88 -18.45
C GLY A 273 17.10 -24.22 -17.66
N ALA A 274 16.63 -23.35 -16.75
CA ALA A 274 15.47 -23.63 -15.93
C ALA A 274 14.17 -23.47 -16.72
N GLU A 275 13.22 -24.35 -16.43
CA GLU A 275 11.84 -24.33 -16.94
C GLU A 275 10.89 -23.59 -15.98
N HIS A 276 9.57 -23.79 -16.12
CA HIS A 276 8.54 -23.22 -15.24
C HIS A 276 8.49 -23.90 -13.86
N ASN A 277 9.59 -23.81 -13.11
CA ASN A 277 9.72 -24.41 -11.78
C ASN A 277 10.62 -23.55 -10.87
N THR A 278 10.77 -23.97 -9.62
CA THR A 278 11.59 -23.29 -8.61
C THR A 278 12.81 -24.11 -8.16
N ALA A 279 13.30 -25.04 -8.99
CA ALA A 279 14.46 -25.87 -8.68
C ALA A 279 15.74 -25.06 -8.39
N TRP A 280 15.81 -23.83 -8.92
CA TRP A 280 16.88 -22.87 -8.68
C TRP A 280 16.83 -22.23 -7.28
N TRP A 281 15.78 -22.44 -6.50
CA TRP A 281 15.59 -21.77 -5.20
C TRP A 281 16.77 -21.92 -4.21
N PRO A 282 17.42 -23.07 -4.07
CA PRO A 282 18.55 -23.22 -3.14
C PRO A 282 19.69 -22.22 -3.38
N THR A 283 19.94 -21.85 -4.66
CA THR A 283 20.97 -20.89 -5.03
C THR A 283 20.48 -19.44 -4.98
N GLU A 284 19.19 -19.22 -5.22
CA GLU A 284 18.59 -17.88 -5.32
C GLU A 284 18.10 -17.35 -3.95
N ARG A 285 17.92 -18.21 -2.97
CA ARG A 285 17.40 -17.85 -1.64
C ARG A 285 18.20 -16.73 -0.97
N ALA A 286 19.53 -16.83 -0.92
CA ALA A 286 20.36 -15.85 -0.22
C ALA A 286 20.31 -14.46 -0.89
N PRO A 287 20.52 -14.28 -2.20
CA PRO A 287 20.37 -12.99 -2.86
C PRO A 287 18.93 -12.43 -2.78
N TYR A 288 17.91 -13.29 -2.80
CA TYR A 288 16.51 -12.91 -2.60
C TYR A 288 16.28 -12.28 -1.22
N GLU A 289 16.69 -12.96 -0.14
CA GLU A 289 16.52 -12.44 1.23
C GLU A 289 17.37 -11.17 1.45
N GLN A 290 18.57 -11.11 0.88
CA GLN A 290 19.40 -9.90 0.91
C GLN A 290 18.68 -8.71 0.28
N PHE A 291 18.02 -8.90 -0.86
CA PHE A 291 17.25 -7.84 -1.52
C PHE A 291 16.13 -7.32 -0.61
N VAL A 292 15.40 -8.20 0.06
CA VAL A 292 14.34 -7.81 1.01
C VAL A 292 14.89 -6.94 2.14
N HIS A 293 16.01 -7.34 2.74
CA HIS A 293 16.66 -6.58 3.82
C HIS A 293 17.15 -5.21 3.38
N GLN A 294 17.57 -5.07 2.13
CA GLN A 294 18.06 -3.81 1.56
C GLN A 294 16.95 -2.84 1.15
N HIS A 295 15.69 -3.31 1.05
CA HIS A 295 14.57 -2.51 0.59
C HIS A 295 13.42 -2.45 1.61
N PRO A 296 13.65 -1.90 2.83
CA PRO A 296 12.55 -1.59 3.73
C PRO A 296 11.65 -0.53 3.10
N ARG A 297 10.37 -0.55 3.43
CA ARG A 297 9.41 0.42 2.90
C ARG A 297 9.72 1.83 3.40
N ALA A 298 9.97 2.74 2.48
CA ALA A 298 10.00 4.17 2.77
C ALA A 298 8.55 4.68 2.92
N ALA A 299 8.15 5.09 4.14
CA ALA A 299 6.82 5.63 4.38
C ALA A 299 6.62 7.00 3.69
N TYR A 300 7.68 7.80 3.64
CA TYR A 300 7.65 9.17 3.12
C TYR A 300 8.73 9.40 2.06
N PRO A 301 8.69 8.73 0.90
CA PRO A 301 9.69 8.94 -0.15
C PRO A 301 9.66 10.40 -0.61
N GLN A 302 10.82 10.91 -1.03
CA GLN A 302 10.94 12.31 -1.49
C GLN A 302 10.27 12.56 -2.83
N SER A 303 10.11 11.52 -3.64
CA SER A 303 9.47 11.62 -4.96
C SER A 303 8.45 10.50 -5.13
N LEU A 304 7.32 10.83 -5.71
CA LEU A 304 6.27 9.90 -6.08
C LEU A 304 5.83 10.14 -7.52
N SER A 305 5.52 9.07 -8.22
CA SER A 305 4.76 9.11 -9.47
C SER A 305 3.53 8.24 -9.31
N TRP A 306 2.37 8.76 -9.68
CA TRP A 306 1.14 7.98 -9.68
C TRP A 306 0.24 8.38 -10.84
N GLU A 307 -0.22 7.39 -11.55
CA GLU A 307 -1.20 7.54 -12.62
C GLU A 307 -2.36 6.58 -12.38
N THR A 308 -3.60 7.06 -12.52
CA THR A 308 -4.80 6.25 -12.36
C THR A 308 -5.92 6.68 -13.29
N GLN A 309 -6.73 5.73 -13.68
CA GLN A 309 -8.05 5.95 -14.30
C GLN A 309 -9.20 5.90 -13.27
N ARG A 310 -8.93 5.38 -12.06
CA ARG A 310 -9.92 5.11 -11.03
C ARG A 310 -9.65 5.96 -9.81
N VAL A 311 -10.50 6.96 -9.58
CA VAL A 311 -10.42 7.81 -8.37
C VAL A 311 -11.22 7.23 -7.19
N ASP A 312 -12.05 6.21 -7.44
CA ASP A 312 -12.78 5.43 -6.44
C ASP A 312 -11.89 4.37 -5.77
N ARG A 313 -10.84 3.95 -6.47
CA ARG A 313 -9.93 2.87 -6.06
C ARG A 313 -8.59 3.01 -6.78
N PHE A 314 -7.50 2.52 -6.18
CA PHE A 314 -6.15 2.58 -6.76
C PHE A 314 -5.70 4.01 -7.11
N ASN A 315 -6.16 4.97 -6.31
CA ASN A 315 -5.92 6.39 -6.50
C ASN A 315 -4.85 6.96 -5.57
N ARG A 316 -4.18 6.09 -4.78
CA ARG A 316 -3.22 6.50 -3.75
C ARG A 316 -1.86 5.83 -3.92
N ASN A 317 -0.80 6.61 -3.76
CA ASN A 317 0.56 6.11 -3.54
C ASN A 317 1.15 6.84 -2.33
N ARG A 318 1.31 6.13 -1.21
CA ARG A 318 1.82 6.66 0.07
C ARG A 318 1.04 7.92 0.52
N TRP A 319 1.70 9.07 0.47
CA TRP A 319 1.16 10.37 0.90
C TRP A 319 0.49 11.19 -0.23
N LEU A 320 0.35 10.63 -1.43
CA LEU A 320 -0.32 11.25 -2.58
C LEU A 320 -1.62 10.52 -2.90
N ILE A 321 -2.74 11.27 -3.01
CA ILE A 321 -4.04 10.75 -3.43
C ILE A 321 -4.55 11.59 -4.61
N ILE A 322 -4.89 10.94 -5.73
CA ILE A 322 -5.59 11.59 -6.85
C ILE A 322 -7.08 11.53 -6.54
N ASN A 323 -7.71 12.70 -6.37
CA ASN A 323 -9.11 12.78 -5.97
C ASN A 323 -10.07 12.89 -7.17
N GLU A 324 -9.63 13.56 -8.24
CA GLU A 324 -10.51 13.89 -9.36
C GLU A 324 -9.71 14.05 -10.65
N LEU A 325 -10.19 13.45 -11.72
CA LEU A 325 -9.66 13.67 -13.06
C LEU A 325 -10.34 14.88 -13.73
N ARG A 326 -9.67 15.52 -14.65
CA ARG A 326 -10.29 16.58 -15.48
C ARG A 326 -11.41 15.97 -16.34
N ALA A 327 -12.44 16.75 -16.60
CA ALA A 327 -13.54 16.31 -17.45
C ALA A 327 -13.09 16.01 -18.91
N ASP A 328 -12.05 16.72 -19.36
CA ASP A 328 -11.42 16.58 -20.67
C ASP A 328 -10.16 15.70 -20.65
N ALA A 329 -9.95 14.92 -19.58
CA ALA A 329 -8.79 14.05 -19.42
C ALA A 329 -8.59 13.13 -20.63
N SER A 330 -7.35 12.98 -21.06
CA SER A 330 -6.94 12.13 -22.17
C SER A 330 -6.54 10.71 -21.71
N ARG A 331 -6.26 9.85 -22.68
CA ARG A 331 -5.58 8.58 -22.41
C ARG A 331 -4.14 8.83 -22.03
N SER A 332 -3.53 7.90 -21.30
CA SER A 332 -2.08 7.96 -21.05
C SER A 332 -1.31 8.05 -22.36
N SER A 333 -0.34 8.97 -22.38
CA SER A 333 0.64 9.08 -23.47
C SER A 333 1.92 8.28 -23.17
N GLU A 334 1.91 7.42 -22.16
CA GLU A 334 3.03 6.55 -21.86
C GLU A 334 3.36 5.71 -23.07
N LEU A 335 4.49 6.01 -23.71
CA LEU A 335 4.96 5.27 -24.87
C LEU A 335 5.55 3.95 -24.38
N THR A 336 4.87 2.88 -24.71
CA THR A 336 5.37 1.54 -24.51
C THR A 336 5.84 0.99 -25.85
N ASP A 337 7.11 1.17 -26.18
CA ASP A 337 7.74 0.60 -27.40
C ASP A 337 7.49 -0.92 -27.52
N LEU A 338 7.13 -1.56 -26.42
CA LEU A 338 6.90 -2.99 -26.30
C LEU A 338 5.41 -3.36 -26.27
N GLY A 339 4.49 -2.40 -26.41
CA GLY A 339 3.03 -2.64 -26.43
C GLY A 339 2.48 -3.22 -25.12
N PHE A 340 3.16 -2.97 -23.99
CA PHE A 340 2.83 -3.53 -22.69
C PHE A 340 1.52 -3.06 -22.13
N PHE A 341 1.34 -1.75 -22.16
CA PHE A 341 0.20 -1.11 -21.57
C PHE A 341 -0.64 -0.52 -22.70
N ARG A 342 -1.83 -1.06 -22.90
CA ARG A 342 -2.82 -0.45 -23.77
C ARG A 342 -3.62 0.52 -22.93
N HIS A 343 -3.53 1.80 -23.26
CA HIS A 343 -4.33 2.83 -22.61
C HIS A 343 -5.51 3.20 -23.51
N THR A 344 -6.70 2.77 -23.11
CA THR A 344 -7.96 3.05 -23.80
C THR A 344 -8.83 4.00 -23.00
N LYS A 345 -8.63 4.07 -21.68
CA LYS A 345 -9.41 4.88 -20.76
C LYS A 345 -8.68 6.17 -20.42
N ARG A 346 -9.46 7.18 -20.01
CA ARG A 346 -8.91 8.44 -19.49
C ARG A 346 -8.20 8.19 -18.18
N SER A 347 -7.05 8.83 -18.00
CA SER A 347 -6.25 8.74 -16.78
C SER A 347 -5.72 10.12 -16.39
N GLY A 348 -5.32 10.25 -15.12
CA GLY A 348 -4.62 11.42 -14.63
C GLY A 348 -3.35 11.01 -13.90
N ARG A 349 -2.30 11.83 -14.02
CA ARG A 349 -0.98 11.58 -13.47
C ARG A 349 -0.48 12.74 -12.64
N VAL A 350 0.16 12.42 -11.53
CA VAL A 350 0.91 13.34 -10.69
C VAL A 350 2.30 12.80 -10.47
N ASP A 351 3.31 13.53 -10.93
CA ASP A 351 4.71 13.35 -10.55
C ASP A 351 5.07 14.44 -9.57
N ILE A 352 5.46 14.08 -8.35
CA ILE A 352 5.68 15.06 -7.30
C ILE A 352 6.98 14.80 -6.54
N ARG A 353 7.70 15.90 -6.27
CA ARG A 353 8.90 15.87 -5.44
C ARG A 353 8.71 16.75 -4.22
N ARG A 354 9.12 16.23 -3.06
CA ARG A 354 9.14 16.94 -1.78
C ARG A 354 10.59 17.27 -1.37
N SER A 355 10.80 18.50 -0.94
CA SER A 355 12.04 18.95 -0.30
C SER A 355 11.69 19.77 0.95
N GLY A 356 11.80 19.16 2.13
CA GLY A 356 11.25 19.72 3.36
C GLY A 356 9.75 20.00 3.22
N ASN A 357 9.36 21.27 3.42
CA ASN A 357 7.96 21.72 3.29
C ASN A 357 7.54 22.17 1.88
N THR A 358 8.43 22.03 0.89
CA THR A 358 8.14 22.40 -0.50
C THR A 358 7.79 21.17 -1.31
N PHE A 359 6.69 21.24 -2.07
CA PHE A 359 6.20 20.21 -2.97
C PHE A 359 6.11 20.76 -4.39
N ASP A 360 6.80 20.14 -5.33
CA ASP A 360 6.80 20.48 -6.75
C ASP A 360 6.15 19.36 -7.54
N ALA A 361 4.97 19.64 -8.14
CA ALA A 361 4.18 18.68 -8.86
C ALA A 361 4.12 18.99 -10.36
N LEU A 362 4.37 17.96 -11.18
CA LEU A 362 3.99 17.94 -12.59
C LEU A 362 2.68 17.14 -12.69
N VAL A 363 1.65 17.77 -13.20
CA VAL A 363 0.30 17.23 -13.19
C VAL A 363 -0.26 17.20 -14.60
N ARG A 364 -0.80 16.03 -14.99
CA ARG A 364 -1.50 15.82 -16.27
C ARG A 364 -2.89 15.26 -15.98
N ASP A 365 -3.91 15.93 -16.51
CA ASP A 365 -5.31 15.46 -16.54
C ASP A 365 -5.94 15.19 -15.15
N VAL A 366 -5.39 15.77 -14.08
CA VAL A 366 -5.94 15.73 -12.72
C VAL A 366 -6.54 17.08 -12.38
N ALA A 367 -7.77 17.10 -11.87
CA ALA A 367 -8.45 18.31 -11.40
C ALA A 367 -8.16 18.60 -9.92
N SER A 368 -7.97 17.56 -9.10
CA SER A 368 -7.57 17.74 -7.70
C SER A 368 -6.84 16.52 -7.15
N PHE A 369 -5.90 16.77 -6.24
CA PHE A 369 -5.19 15.73 -5.48
C PHE A 369 -5.01 16.15 -4.03
N THR A 370 -4.75 15.19 -3.13
CA THR A 370 -4.48 15.43 -1.71
C THR A 370 -3.08 15.01 -1.35
N LEU A 371 -2.39 15.84 -0.57
CA LEU A 371 -1.15 15.51 0.11
C LEU A 371 -1.44 15.17 1.57
N LEU A 372 -1.04 13.98 1.99
CA LEU A 372 -1.09 13.55 3.39
C LEU A 372 0.20 14.00 4.09
N LEU A 373 0.06 14.88 5.06
CA LEU A 373 1.20 15.52 5.73
C LEU A 373 1.54 14.81 7.03
N SER A 374 2.79 14.40 7.15
CA SER A 374 3.32 13.70 8.33
C SER A 374 4.32 14.56 9.09
N PRO A 375 4.30 14.53 10.44
CA PRO A 375 5.32 15.19 11.25
C PRO A 375 6.73 14.59 11.08
N ASP A 376 6.81 13.34 10.57
CA ASP A 376 8.09 12.70 10.26
C ASP A 376 8.66 13.12 8.88
N ALA A 377 7.89 13.91 8.10
CA ALA A 377 8.23 14.31 6.74
C ALA A 377 8.34 15.82 6.54
N ILE A 378 7.59 16.62 7.31
CA ILE A 378 7.55 18.09 7.23
C ILE A 378 7.63 18.74 8.62
N ASP A 379 8.02 20.00 8.65
CA ASP A 379 7.99 20.85 9.86
C ASP A 379 6.66 21.63 9.90
N PHE A 380 5.75 21.25 10.81
CA PHE A 380 4.44 21.89 10.96
C PHE A 380 4.52 23.32 11.53
N ALA A 381 5.68 23.76 12.03
CA ALA A 381 5.89 25.16 12.45
C ALA A 381 6.19 26.10 11.28
N LYS A 382 6.42 25.56 10.07
CA LYS A 382 6.77 26.33 8.88
C LYS A 382 5.68 26.22 7.80
N PRO A 383 5.54 27.23 6.95
CA PRO A 383 4.64 27.16 5.80
C PRO A 383 4.97 25.97 4.88
N VAL A 384 3.93 25.34 4.37
CA VAL A 384 3.99 24.39 3.26
C VAL A 384 3.78 25.17 1.98
N THR A 385 4.62 24.94 0.97
CA THR A 385 4.48 25.52 -0.37
C THR A 385 4.26 24.40 -1.39
N VAL A 386 3.26 24.56 -2.25
CA VAL A 386 2.99 23.64 -3.36
C VAL A 386 3.00 24.38 -4.66
N THR A 387 3.79 23.89 -5.62
CA THR A 387 3.77 24.32 -7.01
C THR A 387 3.16 23.23 -7.89
N VAL A 388 2.38 23.62 -8.89
CA VAL A 388 1.83 22.71 -9.90
C VAL A 388 2.20 23.25 -11.28
N ASN A 389 2.89 22.44 -12.07
CA ASN A 389 3.35 22.82 -13.41
C ASN A 389 4.12 24.16 -13.41
N GLY A 390 4.98 24.35 -12.40
CA GLY A 390 5.79 25.57 -12.24
C GLY A 390 5.06 26.77 -11.66
N LYS A 391 3.77 26.67 -11.31
CA LYS A 391 2.98 27.78 -10.74
C LYS A 391 2.71 27.52 -9.26
N PRO A 392 2.93 28.48 -8.35
CA PRO A 392 2.51 28.36 -6.96
C PRO A 392 0.98 28.27 -6.86
N VAL A 393 0.48 27.24 -6.15
CA VAL A 393 -0.96 27.02 -5.96
C VAL A 393 -1.37 27.05 -4.49
N PHE A 394 -0.40 26.88 -3.59
CA PHE A 394 -0.65 26.94 -2.16
C PHE A 394 0.62 27.43 -1.41
N THR A 395 0.43 28.31 -0.44
CA THR A 395 1.41 28.63 0.59
C THR A 395 0.67 28.91 1.90
N GLY A 396 0.94 28.15 2.94
CA GLY A 396 0.27 28.30 4.24
C GLY A 396 0.76 27.31 5.28
N VAL A 397 0.45 27.55 6.54
CA VAL A 397 0.76 26.65 7.64
C VAL A 397 -0.29 25.56 7.72
N ALA A 398 0.15 24.30 7.73
CA ALA A 398 -0.74 23.17 7.98
C ALA A 398 -0.86 22.96 9.50
N MET A 399 -2.06 22.61 9.97
CA MET A 399 -2.30 22.33 11.37
C MET A 399 -2.41 20.81 11.58
N LYS A 400 -1.76 20.29 12.62
CA LYS A 400 -1.95 18.90 13.06
C LYS A 400 -3.37 18.73 13.61
N ASP A 401 -4.06 17.72 13.12
CA ASP A 401 -5.42 17.38 13.56
C ASP A 401 -5.45 15.94 14.11
N PRO A 402 -5.84 15.76 15.37
CA PRO A 402 -5.89 14.44 16.00
C PRO A 402 -6.95 13.52 15.34
N VAL A 403 -8.04 14.07 14.81
CA VAL A 403 -9.07 13.29 14.10
C VAL A 403 -8.52 12.73 12.79
N THR A 404 -7.82 13.55 12.02
CA THR A 404 -7.13 13.12 10.80
C THR A 404 -6.11 12.03 11.10
N LEU A 405 -5.30 12.21 12.16
CA LEU A 405 -4.34 11.18 12.62
C LEU A 405 -5.05 9.86 12.88
N MET A 406 -6.15 9.88 13.64
CA MET A 406 -6.86 8.65 14.02
C MET A 406 -7.55 7.99 12.83
N ARG A 407 -8.13 8.74 11.90
CA ARG A 407 -8.72 8.21 10.67
C ARG A 407 -7.70 7.48 9.82
N TRP A 408 -6.52 8.10 9.58
CA TRP A 408 -5.46 7.45 8.81
C TRP A 408 -4.82 6.29 9.56
N ALA A 409 -4.65 6.39 10.87
CA ALA A 409 -4.17 5.29 11.70
C ALA A 409 -5.15 4.10 11.69
N ALA A 410 -6.47 4.35 11.65
CA ALA A 410 -7.48 3.30 11.51
C ALA A 410 -7.40 2.58 10.16
N ARG A 411 -7.29 3.35 9.07
CA ARG A 411 -7.25 2.84 7.68
C ARG A 411 -5.97 2.08 7.36
N ASP A 412 -4.83 2.66 7.71
CA ASP A 412 -3.52 2.10 7.36
C ASP A 412 -3.00 1.11 8.40
N ASN A 413 -3.45 1.24 9.66
CA ASN A 413 -2.98 0.44 10.79
C ASN A 413 -1.44 0.34 10.80
N ASP A 414 -0.74 1.48 10.68
CA ASP A 414 0.67 1.58 10.40
C ASP A 414 1.35 2.61 11.31
N ARG A 415 2.23 2.13 12.20
CA ARG A 415 2.98 2.95 13.16
C ARG A 415 4.08 3.80 12.50
N THR A 416 4.46 3.47 11.27
CA THR A 416 5.53 4.14 10.52
C THR A 416 5.01 5.16 9.51
N ALA A 417 3.70 5.20 9.27
CA ALA A 417 3.06 6.08 8.30
C ALA A 417 1.88 6.84 8.93
N LEU A 418 2.19 7.84 9.76
CA LEU A 418 1.20 8.65 10.46
C LEU A 418 1.00 9.99 9.74
N TYR A 419 -0.25 10.33 9.43
CA TYR A 419 -0.62 11.55 8.72
C TYR A 419 -1.45 12.46 9.63
N ALA A 420 -0.91 13.65 9.91
CA ALA A 420 -1.49 14.61 10.85
C ALA A 420 -2.35 15.69 10.18
N ALA A 421 -2.28 15.82 8.86
CA ALA A 421 -3.11 16.76 8.11
C ALA A 421 -3.30 16.28 6.67
N GLU A 422 -4.38 16.74 6.04
CA GLU A 422 -4.67 16.60 4.62
C GLU A 422 -4.61 17.98 3.96
N LEU A 423 -3.87 18.09 2.87
CA LEU A 423 -3.83 19.30 2.06
C LEU A 423 -4.38 19.00 0.67
N LYS A 424 -5.64 19.38 0.44
CA LYS A 424 -6.30 19.21 -0.86
C LYS A 424 -5.92 20.35 -1.81
N ILE A 425 -5.33 20.01 -2.94
CA ILE A 425 -4.89 20.91 -3.99
C ILE A 425 -5.86 20.84 -5.18
N LYS A 426 -6.40 21.98 -5.57
CA LYS A 426 -7.10 22.15 -6.86
C LYS A 426 -6.06 22.53 -7.90
N VAL A 427 -6.08 21.83 -9.03
CA VAL A 427 -5.20 22.10 -10.16
C VAL A 427 -5.83 23.20 -11.02
N PRO A 428 -5.11 24.29 -11.32
CA PRO A 428 -5.61 25.39 -12.14
C PRO A 428 -6.00 25.00 -13.56
#